data_b7e96909d903be3e5074afae2af67f8d
#
_entry.id   b7e96909d903be3e5074afae2af67f8d
#
_cell.length_a   1.000
_cell.length_b   1.000
_cell.length_c   1.000
_cell.angle_alpha   90.00
_cell.angle_beta   90.00
_cell.angle_gamma   90.00
#
_symmetry.space_group_name_H-M   'P 1'
#
loop_
_entity.id
_entity.type
_entity.pdbx_description
1 polymer ?
#
loop_
_entity_poly.entity_id
_entity_poly.type
_entity_poly.pdbx_seq_one_letter_code
_entity_poly.pdbx_strand_id
1 'polypeptide(L)'
;VISGARQGSPAGLRRLFAAAMARDLRAFVVPGAEVARARGLDVEAAGLGMTGVPRHASVLLVVGELPAALRRAAAVVYAQMMRPRAVLAAGAGDLSPLPGADVSVGLSQEELEEGVARLRTAFARGAFAPGAAGFEPEMLRARTEYACPMHPEVVQDEPGACPKCGMELVSREAADGGSGPHHGGDHGGANGDHGHGGHGHGGMGFMSMVEMTKDLPRSSDGLPMEWVEAPFGPLFPGLPGGLFLKLTLDGDTVAEASPSACGWASPGPLTGPADALAERLAGIDPLSPASYRVLALRAVEDAAGAGADERTARARAGALERERAASHLGWLSGFAYLIGHRWLARRAAELQLAVLRAEPAGMPGLRAAARSLARRIERTPLLARRLEGIGALPGGTGASGPVARAAGVRTDARCGEGAYRALGFEPVVREGGDALARLRVRLAEIEESLGLAAAAGSLDIPAP
;
A
#
# COMPACT_ATOMS: atom_id res chain seq x y z
N VAL A 1 -8.90 0.53 28.76
CA VAL A 1 -10.16 0.82 29.47
C VAL A 1 -9.92 1.96 30.43
N ILE A 2 -10.23 3.21 30.03
CA ILE A 2 -10.61 4.21 31.00
C ILE A 2 -12.13 4.26 30.92
N SER A 3 -12.74 3.21 31.48
CA SER A 3 -14.14 3.16 31.82
C SER A 3 -14.44 4.32 32.75
N GLY A 4 -15.46 5.12 32.41
CA GLY A 4 -16.26 6.05 33.19
C GLY A 4 -15.88 6.38 34.64
N ALA A 5 -14.63 6.58 34.94
CA ALA A 5 -14.13 6.95 36.20
C ALA A 5 -13.61 8.39 36.16
N ARG A 6 -14.42 9.28 36.67
CA ARG A 6 -14.07 10.58 37.23
C ARG A 6 -12.96 11.33 36.50
N GLN A 7 -13.29 12.43 35.87
CA GLN A 7 -12.36 13.48 35.41
C GLN A 7 -11.55 14.05 36.61
N GLY A 8 -10.77 13.20 37.26
CA GLY A 8 -9.75 13.60 38.22
C GLY A 8 -8.49 13.87 37.44
N SER A 9 -7.98 15.09 37.47
CA SER A 9 -6.66 15.43 36.95
C SER A 9 -5.63 14.37 37.36
N PRO A 10 -4.90 13.76 36.43
CA PRO A 10 -3.86 12.80 36.78
C PRO A 10 -2.84 13.49 37.68
N ALA A 11 -2.67 13.04 38.92
CA ALA A 11 -1.71 13.65 39.84
C ALA A 11 -0.28 13.23 39.54
N GLY A 12 0.65 14.16 39.61
CA GLY A 12 2.08 13.91 39.63
C GLY A 12 2.67 13.21 38.40
N LEU A 13 3.27 12.03 38.58
CA LEU A 13 3.97 11.25 37.55
C LEU A 13 3.12 10.95 36.30
N ARG A 14 1.82 10.67 36.46
CA ARG A 14 0.93 10.43 35.30
C ARG A 14 0.84 11.65 34.38
N ARG A 15 0.82 12.87 34.93
CA ARG A 15 0.85 14.10 34.13
C ARG A 15 2.16 14.26 33.37
N LEU A 16 3.29 13.94 34.00
CA LEU A 16 4.59 14.00 33.34
C LEU A 16 4.69 12.99 32.19
N PHE A 17 4.23 11.75 32.38
CA PHE A 17 4.20 10.74 31.33
C PHE A 17 3.24 11.14 30.21
N ALA A 18 2.03 11.62 30.51
CA ALA A 18 1.08 12.10 29.51
C ALA A 18 1.65 13.28 28.71
N ALA A 19 2.31 14.23 29.36
CA ALA A 19 2.96 15.35 28.69
C ALA A 19 4.16 14.91 27.85
N ALA A 20 4.93 13.92 28.28
CA ALA A 20 6.04 13.36 27.52
C ALA A 20 5.53 12.63 26.26
N MET A 21 4.50 11.78 26.40
CA MET A 21 3.87 11.10 25.27
C MET A 21 3.25 12.09 24.26
N ALA A 22 2.61 13.15 24.76
CA ALA A 22 2.04 14.18 23.89
C ALA A 22 3.09 14.94 23.03
N ARG A 23 4.37 14.91 23.45
CA ARG A 23 5.46 15.54 22.69
C ARG A 23 6.00 14.67 21.56
N ASP A 24 6.03 13.34 21.73
CA ASP A 24 6.55 12.37 20.73
C ASP A 24 5.40 11.51 20.18
N LEU A 25 4.39 12.16 19.58
CA LEU A 25 3.33 11.45 18.90
C LEU A 25 3.85 10.89 17.58
N ARG A 26 3.59 9.59 17.35
CA ARG A 26 3.98 8.89 16.13
C ARG A 26 2.75 8.39 15.40
N ALA A 27 2.69 8.70 14.11
CA ALA A 27 1.60 8.33 13.24
C ALA A 27 1.94 7.09 12.39
N PHE A 28 1.00 6.17 12.33
CA PHE A 28 0.91 5.22 11.24
C PHE A 28 -0.05 5.83 10.21
N VAL A 29 0.46 6.10 9.00
CA VAL A 29 -0.29 6.82 7.96
C VAL A 29 -1.00 5.81 7.06
N VAL A 30 -2.29 5.99 6.87
CA VAL A 30 -3.13 5.14 6.00
C VAL A 30 -3.73 6.02 4.90
N PRO A 31 -3.63 5.59 3.65
CA PRO A 31 -3.17 4.31 3.15
C PRO A 31 -1.64 4.22 3.00
N GLY A 32 -0.95 5.35 3.08
CA GLY A 32 0.50 5.42 3.03
C GLY A 32 1.00 6.88 3.11
N ALA A 33 2.23 7.08 3.55
CA ALA A 33 2.82 8.40 3.68
C ALA A 33 2.98 9.12 2.32
N GLU A 34 3.12 8.37 1.23
CA GLU A 34 3.17 8.87 -0.14
C GLU A 34 1.86 9.56 -0.53
N VAL A 35 0.71 9.05 -0.06
CA VAL A 35 -0.61 9.66 -0.31
C VAL A 35 -0.76 10.96 0.45
N ALA A 36 -0.30 11.02 1.70
CA ALA A 36 -0.29 12.27 2.45
C ALA A 36 0.50 13.34 1.70
N ARG A 37 1.70 13.00 1.21
CA ARG A 37 2.53 13.92 0.41
C ARG A 37 1.88 14.28 -0.93
N ALA A 38 1.25 13.33 -1.62
CA ALA A 38 0.52 13.61 -2.86
C ALA A 38 -0.64 14.60 -2.65
N ARG A 39 -1.24 14.61 -1.46
CA ARG A 39 -2.23 15.61 -1.03
C ARG A 39 -1.59 16.91 -0.50
N GLY A 40 -0.27 17.06 -0.59
CA GLY A 40 0.45 18.25 -0.13
C GLY A 40 0.68 18.31 1.39
N LEU A 41 0.40 17.23 2.12
CA LEU A 41 0.54 17.19 3.59
C LEU A 41 1.97 16.77 4.00
N ASP A 42 2.59 17.58 4.84
CA ASP A 42 3.85 17.28 5.53
C ASP A 42 3.56 16.85 6.96
N VAL A 43 3.47 15.56 7.18
CA VAL A 43 3.12 14.95 8.48
C VAL A 43 4.19 15.26 9.52
N GLU A 44 5.49 15.27 9.13
CA GLU A 44 6.59 15.56 10.06
C GLU A 44 6.63 17.05 10.41
N ALA A 45 6.40 17.96 9.45
CA ALA A 45 6.30 19.40 9.72
C ALA A 45 5.10 19.74 10.62
N ALA A 46 3.98 19.01 10.49
CA ALA A 46 2.85 19.13 11.41
C ALA A 46 3.18 18.62 12.83
N GLY A 47 4.35 18.02 13.01
CA GLY A 47 4.87 17.58 14.31
C GLY A 47 4.50 16.14 14.69
N LEU A 48 4.11 15.30 13.75
CA LEU A 48 3.93 13.86 13.97
C LEU A 48 5.16 13.10 13.43
N GLY A 49 5.84 12.36 14.29
CA GLY A 49 6.83 11.38 13.81
C GLY A 49 6.15 10.28 13.03
N MET A 50 6.74 9.81 11.93
CA MET A 50 6.18 8.68 11.17
C MET A 50 6.77 7.35 11.63
N THR A 51 5.94 6.31 11.65
CA THR A 51 6.37 4.93 11.92
C THR A 51 5.63 3.95 11.00
N GLY A 52 6.35 2.93 10.53
CA GLY A 52 5.77 1.80 9.81
C GLY A 52 5.38 0.61 10.71
N VAL A 53 5.53 0.75 12.02
CA VAL A 53 5.22 -0.32 12.97
C VAL A 53 4.00 0.09 13.80
N PRO A 54 2.84 -0.59 13.68
CA PRO A 54 1.63 -0.24 14.41
C PRO A 54 1.83 -0.11 15.92
N ARG A 55 2.62 -1.00 16.51
CA ARG A 55 2.90 -1.00 17.96
C ARG A 55 3.70 0.22 18.43
N HIS A 56 4.36 0.93 17.54
CA HIS A 56 5.11 2.16 17.84
C HIS A 56 4.29 3.43 17.54
N ALA A 57 3.10 3.27 16.97
CA ALA A 57 2.21 4.39 16.66
C ALA A 57 1.28 4.67 17.83
N SER A 58 1.06 5.96 18.09
CA SER A 58 0.03 6.48 19.00
C SER A 58 -1.13 7.12 18.25
N VAL A 59 -0.94 7.43 16.96
CA VAL A 59 -1.93 8.05 16.09
C VAL A 59 -2.08 7.22 14.82
N LEU A 60 -3.32 6.84 14.49
CA LEU A 60 -3.67 6.38 13.15
C LEU A 60 -4.10 7.60 12.34
N LEU A 61 -3.28 8.01 11.38
CA LEU A 61 -3.61 9.12 10.47
C LEU A 61 -4.26 8.55 9.22
N VAL A 62 -5.56 8.80 9.05
CA VAL A 62 -6.31 8.43 7.85
C VAL A 62 -6.37 9.62 6.91
N VAL A 63 -5.89 9.47 5.67
CA VAL A 63 -5.78 10.55 4.68
C VAL A 63 -6.71 10.29 3.50
N GLY A 64 -7.73 11.11 3.37
CA GLY A 64 -8.74 11.00 2.31
C GLY A 64 -9.70 9.83 2.51
N GLU A 65 -10.64 9.70 1.59
CA GLU A 65 -11.60 8.60 1.58
C GLU A 65 -10.89 7.27 1.30
N LEU A 66 -11.21 6.25 2.08
CA LEU A 66 -10.64 4.90 1.92
C LEU A 66 -11.68 3.93 1.36
N PRO A 67 -11.29 3.05 0.42
CA PRO A 67 -12.10 1.89 0.05
C PRO A 67 -12.37 0.98 1.26
N ALA A 68 -13.48 0.26 1.24
CA ALA A 68 -13.89 -0.61 2.35
C ALA A 68 -12.80 -1.64 2.74
N ALA A 69 -12.06 -2.18 1.77
CA ALA A 69 -10.95 -3.10 2.04
C ALA A 69 -9.82 -2.46 2.83
N LEU A 70 -9.45 -1.22 2.49
CA LEU A 70 -8.41 -0.47 3.23
C LEU A 70 -8.89 -0.02 4.61
N ARG A 71 -10.19 0.33 4.77
CA ARG A 71 -10.76 0.62 6.10
C ARG A 71 -10.70 -0.60 7.02
N ARG A 72 -11.02 -1.80 6.50
CA ARG A 72 -10.86 -3.06 7.27
C ARG A 72 -9.42 -3.30 7.68
N ALA A 73 -8.46 -3.15 6.75
CA ALA A 73 -7.05 -3.29 7.06
C ALA A 73 -6.57 -2.24 8.09
N ALA A 74 -7.03 -1.00 7.96
CA ALA A 74 -6.74 0.06 8.92
C ALA A 74 -7.28 -0.25 10.33
N ALA A 75 -8.44 -0.91 10.42
CA ALA A 75 -9.01 -1.36 11.67
C ALA A 75 -8.12 -2.41 12.36
N VAL A 76 -7.53 -3.33 11.60
CA VAL A 76 -6.53 -4.29 12.11
C VAL A 76 -5.28 -3.57 12.61
N VAL A 77 -4.75 -2.62 11.82
CA VAL A 77 -3.61 -1.80 12.24
C VAL A 77 -3.92 -1.07 13.56
N TYR A 78 -5.08 -0.43 13.64
CA TYR A 78 -5.50 0.28 14.85
C TYR A 78 -5.60 -0.64 16.07
N ALA A 79 -6.12 -1.88 15.90
CA ALA A 79 -6.19 -2.86 16.98
C ALA A 79 -4.80 -3.25 17.52
N GLN A 80 -3.79 -3.28 16.66
CA GLN A 80 -2.40 -3.61 17.00
C GLN A 80 -1.64 -2.46 17.68
N MET A 81 -2.15 -1.21 17.60
CA MET A 81 -1.51 -0.05 18.22
C MET A 81 -1.58 -0.13 19.74
N MET A 82 -0.52 0.33 20.41
CA MET A 82 -0.49 0.42 21.87
C MET A 82 -1.41 1.53 22.37
N ARG A 83 -1.99 1.31 23.54
CA ARG A 83 -2.80 2.34 24.23
C ARG A 83 -1.92 3.28 25.07
N PRO A 84 -2.21 4.57 25.14
CA PRO A 84 -3.32 5.28 24.48
C PRO A 84 -3.07 5.48 22.99
N ARG A 85 -4.13 5.35 22.19
CA ARG A 85 -4.12 5.48 20.74
C ARG A 85 -5.28 6.34 20.27
N ALA A 86 -5.11 7.06 19.17
CA ALA A 86 -6.13 7.94 18.61
C ALA A 86 -6.23 7.81 17.08
N VAL A 87 -7.38 8.19 16.53
CA VAL A 87 -7.62 8.32 15.10
C VAL A 87 -7.69 9.80 14.72
N LEU A 88 -6.82 10.23 13.81
CA LEU A 88 -6.87 11.53 13.16
C LEU A 88 -7.33 11.33 11.72
N ALA A 89 -8.48 11.86 11.36
CA ALA A 89 -9.02 11.80 10.00
C ALA A 89 -8.76 13.12 9.29
N ALA A 90 -8.02 13.08 8.19
CA ALA A 90 -7.76 14.22 7.31
C ALA A 90 -8.52 14.02 6.00
N GLY A 91 -9.64 14.73 5.82
CA GLY A 91 -10.50 14.62 4.64
C GLY A 91 -11.15 13.25 4.44
N ALA A 92 -11.35 12.49 5.52
CA ALA A 92 -12.04 11.20 5.50
C ALA A 92 -13.42 11.33 6.16
N GLY A 93 -14.46 10.80 5.51
CA GLY A 93 -15.83 10.82 6.01
C GLY A 93 -16.20 9.51 6.72
N ASP A 94 -16.37 8.43 5.96
CA ASP A 94 -16.72 7.13 6.51
C ASP A 94 -15.46 6.36 6.94
N LEU A 95 -15.36 6.11 8.24
CA LEU A 95 -14.27 5.34 8.83
C LEU A 95 -14.65 3.90 9.17
N SER A 96 -15.94 3.50 9.04
CA SER A 96 -16.37 2.15 9.42
C SER A 96 -15.54 1.07 8.70
N PRO A 97 -15.01 0.05 9.40
CA PRO A 97 -15.30 -0.36 10.78
C PRO A 97 -14.34 0.22 11.85
N LEU A 98 -13.52 1.23 11.55
CA LEU A 98 -12.71 1.90 12.56
C LEU A 98 -13.62 2.59 13.60
N PRO A 99 -13.13 2.85 14.82
CA PRO A 99 -13.82 3.76 15.72
C PRO A 99 -13.89 5.17 15.12
N GLY A 100 -14.86 5.96 15.53
CA GLY A 100 -14.95 7.35 15.10
C GLY A 100 -13.65 8.12 15.35
N ALA A 101 -13.36 9.10 14.50
CA ALA A 101 -12.17 9.92 14.65
C ALA A 101 -12.18 10.71 15.97
N ASP A 102 -11.06 10.70 16.69
CA ASP A 102 -10.84 11.57 17.85
C ASP A 102 -10.70 13.03 17.41
N VAL A 103 -10.13 13.25 16.23
CA VAL A 103 -10.03 14.55 15.56
C VAL A 103 -10.25 14.38 14.07
N SER A 104 -11.14 15.21 13.50
CA SER A 104 -11.34 15.34 12.05
C SER A 104 -10.91 16.71 11.58
N VAL A 105 -10.22 16.77 10.44
CA VAL A 105 -9.72 17.97 9.77
C VAL A 105 -9.89 17.85 8.27
N GLY A 106 -9.76 18.96 7.52
CA GLY A 106 -9.70 18.93 6.07
C GLY A 106 -8.33 18.46 5.55
N LEU A 107 -8.10 18.62 4.23
CA LEU A 107 -6.89 18.18 3.53
C LEU A 107 -5.87 19.32 3.31
N SER A 108 -5.84 20.33 4.17
CA SER A 108 -4.81 21.37 4.14
C SER A 108 -3.73 21.15 5.19
N GLN A 109 -2.54 21.68 4.94
CA GLN A 109 -1.41 21.59 5.89
C GLN A 109 -1.75 22.28 7.22
N GLU A 110 -2.40 23.46 7.15
CA GLU A 110 -2.80 24.24 8.31
C GLU A 110 -3.79 23.49 9.20
N GLU A 111 -4.83 22.91 8.59
CA GLU A 111 -5.82 22.10 9.32
C GLU A 111 -5.19 20.84 9.93
N LEU A 112 -4.22 20.22 9.27
CA LEU A 112 -3.46 19.09 9.84
C LEU A 112 -2.68 19.52 11.08
N GLU A 113 -2.00 20.67 11.04
CA GLU A 113 -1.24 21.22 12.17
C GLU A 113 -2.15 21.55 13.36
N GLU A 114 -3.31 22.15 13.11
CA GLU A 114 -4.34 22.37 14.13
C GLU A 114 -4.86 21.05 14.71
N GLY A 115 -5.13 20.05 13.86
CA GLY A 115 -5.57 18.73 14.29
C GLY A 115 -4.54 18.04 15.20
N VAL A 116 -3.26 18.14 14.86
CA VAL A 116 -2.17 17.61 15.68
C VAL A 116 -2.07 18.32 17.01
N ALA A 117 -2.25 19.65 17.06
CA ALA A 117 -2.28 20.43 18.31
C ALA A 117 -3.46 20.01 19.22
N ARG A 118 -4.64 19.77 18.62
CA ARG A 118 -5.81 19.24 19.33
C ARG A 118 -5.55 17.84 19.88
N LEU A 119 -4.94 16.95 19.10
CA LEU A 119 -4.55 15.61 19.55
C LEU A 119 -3.56 15.67 20.72
N ARG A 120 -2.53 16.50 20.64
CA ARG A 120 -1.57 16.68 21.75
C ARG A 120 -2.27 17.09 23.04
N THR A 121 -3.24 17.98 22.92
CA THR A 121 -4.06 18.40 24.07
C THR A 121 -4.89 17.23 24.62
N ALA A 122 -5.49 16.42 23.75
CA ALA A 122 -6.27 15.24 24.13
C ALA A 122 -5.38 14.18 24.82
N PHE A 123 -4.20 13.90 24.28
CA PHE A 123 -3.22 12.99 24.91
C PHE A 123 -2.78 13.49 26.28
N ALA A 124 -2.46 14.78 26.41
CA ALA A 124 -2.04 15.37 27.69
C ALA A 124 -3.15 15.32 28.75
N ARG A 125 -4.41 15.35 28.35
CA ARG A 125 -5.59 15.28 29.23
C ARG A 125 -6.15 13.86 29.40
N GLY A 126 -5.73 12.90 28.59
CA GLY A 126 -6.29 11.55 28.53
C GLY A 126 -7.74 11.52 28.02
N ALA A 127 -8.12 12.50 27.18
CA ALA A 127 -9.48 12.67 26.65
C ALA A 127 -9.58 12.02 25.25
N PHE A 128 -10.03 10.77 25.21
CA PHE A 128 -10.27 10.01 23.98
C PHE A 128 -11.71 9.57 23.83
N ALA A 129 -12.14 9.27 22.60
CA ALA A 129 -13.48 8.78 22.34
C ALA A 129 -13.74 7.47 23.11
N PRO A 130 -14.89 7.34 23.79
CA PRO A 130 -15.20 6.16 24.63
C PRO A 130 -15.17 4.84 23.87
N GLY A 131 -15.54 4.83 22.59
CA GLY A 131 -15.58 3.62 21.75
C GLY A 131 -14.22 3.05 21.37
N ALA A 132 -13.14 3.83 21.49
CA ALA A 132 -11.81 3.40 21.08
C ALA A 132 -11.14 2.44 22.07
N ALA A 133 -11.57 2.43 23.33
CA ALA A 133 -10.89 1.71 24.41
C ALA A 133 -11.00 0.19 24.32
N GLY A 134 -12.10 -0.34 23.83
CA GLY A 134 -12.36 -1.78 23.69
C GLY A 134 -12.49 -2.27 22.26
N PHE A 135 -11.97 -1.48 21.29
CA PHE A 135 -12.12 -1.80 19.87
C PHE A 135 -11.37 -3.07 19.48
N GLU A 136 -12.10 -4.04 18.97
CA GLU A 136 -11.63 -5.24 18.29
C GLU A 136 -12.32 -5.33 16.93
N PRO A 137 -11.57 -5.39 15.83
CA PRO A 137 -12.16 -5.55 14.51
C PRO A 137 -12.81 -6.93 14.39
N GLU A 138 -13.97 -6.97 13.79
CA GLU A 138 -14.77 -8.20 13.64
C GLU A 138 -14.01 -9.32 12.94
N MET A 139 -13.16 -8.97 11.98
CA MET A 139 -12.34 -9.92 11.23
C MET A 139 -11.19 -10.57 12.03
N LEU A 140 -10.87 -10.09 13.22
CA LEU A 140 -9.93 -10.74 14.15
C LEU A 140 -10.65 -11.69 15.13
N ARG A 141 -11.97 -11.73 15.11
CA ARG A 141 -12.71 -12.75 15.83
C ARG A 141 -12.59 -14.03 15.04
N ALA A 142 -11.96 -15.04 15.61
CA ALA A 142 -11.94 -16.37 15.02
C ALA A 142 -13.38 -16.79 14.76
N ARG A 143 -13.74 -16.94 13.49
CA ARG A 143 -15.03 -17.50 13.11
C ARG A 143 -14.96 -18.98 13.40
N THR A 144 -15.77 -19.46 14.33
CA THR A 144 -15.90 -20.87 14.59
C THR A 144 -16.86 -21.46 13.56
N GLU A 145 -16.38 -22.33 12.71
CA GLU A 145 -17.18 -23.16 11.82
C GLU A 145 -17.27 -24.58 12.39
N TYR A 146 -18.31 -25.27 12.03
CA TYR A 146 -18.55 -26.65 12.42
C TYR A 146 -18.49 -27.54 11.19
N ALA A 147 -17.51 -28.44 11.11
CA ALA A 147 -17.31 -29.32 9.97
C ALA A 147 -17.48 -30.78 10.34
N CYS A 148 -17.95 -31.58 9.39
CA CYS A 148 -18.03 -33.00 9.56
C CYS A 148 -16.66 -33.64 9.33
N PRO A 149 -16.13 -34.46 10.26
CA PRO A 149 -14.84 -35.14 10.06
C PRO A 149 -14.83 -36.14 8.89
N MET A 150 -16.00 -36.68 8.53
CA MET A 150 -16.16 -37.63 7.41
C MET A 150 -16.57 -36.97 6.09
N HIS A 151 -17.14 -35.76 6.15
CA HIS A 151 -17.61 -35.03 5.00
C HIS A 151 -17.06 -33.59 5.08
N PRO A 152 -15.82 -33.35 4.72
CA PRO A 152 -15.18 -32.03 4.87
C PRO A 152 -15.89 -30.88 4.13
N GLU A 153 -16.69 -31.23 3.12
CA GLU A 153 -17.52 -30.29 2.37
C GLU A 153 -18.78 -29.83 3.15
N VAL A 154 -19.14 -30.53 4.22
CA VAL A 154 -20.24 -30.13 5.11
C VAL A 154 -19.69 -29.21 6.19
N VAL A 155 -19.91 -27.91 6.00
CA VAL A 155 -19.52 -26.85 6.94
C VAL A 155 -20.75 -26.02 7.28
N GLN A 156 -20.95 -25.73 8.56
CA GLN A 156 -22.05 -24.91 9.07
C GLN A 156 -21.53 -23.87 10.08
N ASP A 157 -22.24 -22.77 10.23
CA ASP A 157 -21.90 -21.71 11.19
C ASP A 157 -22.38 -22.03 12.62
N GLU A 158 -23.19 -23.08 12.80
CA GLU A 158 -23.76 -23.50 14.07
C GLU A 158 -23.46 -24.97 14.40
N PRO A 159 -23.34 -25.33 15.66
CA PRO A 159 -23.18 -26.73 16.06
C PRO A 159 -24.40 -27.58 15.68
N GLY A 160 -24.17 -28.77 15.21
CA GLY A 160 -25.27 -29.66 14.78
C GLY A 160 -24.77 -31.00 14.26
N ALA A 161 -25.69 -31.78 13.66
CA ALA A 161 -25.38 -33.06 13.05
C ALA A 161 -25.17 -32.92 11.54
N CYS A 162 -24.24 -33.70 11.01
CA CYS A 162 -23.98 -33.75 9.57
C CYS A 162 -25.21 -34.28 8.82
N PRO A 163 -25.75 -33.57 7.85
CA PRO A 163 -26.94 -34.01 7.08
C PRO A 163 -26.67 -35.25 6.21
N LYS A 164 -25.40 -35.58 5.96
CA LYS A 164 -25.04 -36.77 5.16
C LYS A 164 -24.84 -38.02 5.97
N CYS A 165 -24.29 -37.93 7.18
CA CYS A 165 -23.97 -39.13 7.98
C CYS A 165 -24.50 -39.08 9.41
N GLY A 166 -25.16 -38.01 9.85
CA GLY A 166 -25.72 -37.89 11.18
C GLY A 166 -24.70 -37.67 12.32
N MET A 167 -23.41 -37.62 12.01
CA MET A 167 -22.36 -37.41 12.99
C MET A 167 -22.31 -35.96 13.48
N GLU A 168 -21.99 -35.77 14.75
CA GLU A 168 -21.85 -34.40 15.32
C GLU A 168 -20.72 -33.66 14.64
N LEU A 169 -20.99 -32.41 14.25
CA LEU A 169 -20.01 -31.52 13.62
C LEU A 169 -18.99 -31.04 14.67
N VAL A 170 -17.72 -31.07 14.32
CA VAL A 170 -16.62 -30.61 15.17
C VAL A 170 -16.29 -29.17 14.88
N SER A 171 -16.13 -28.36 15.93
CA SER A 171 -15.71 -26.96 15.79
C SER A 171 -14.30 -26.86 15.23
N ARG A 172 -14.12 -26.01 14.24
CA ARG A 172 -12.80 -25.60 13.72
C ARG A 172 -12.76 -24.08 13.56
N GLU A 173 -11.57 -23.49 13.62
CA GLU A 173 -11.41 -22.10 13.19
C GLU A 173 -11.61 -22.01 11.68
N ALA A 174 -12.50 -21.10 11.26
CA ALA A 174 -12.69 -20.84 9.83
C ALA A 174 -11.39 -20.30 9.24
N ALA A 175 -10.85 -20.96 8.24
CA ALA A 175 -9.80 -20.38 7.42
C ALA A 175 -10.40 -19.15 6.70
N ASP A 176 -9.79 -17.97 6.84
CA ASP A 176 -10.24 -16.76 6.18
C ASP A 176 -10.40 -17.01 4.67
N GLY A 177 -11.66 -17.01 4.22
CA GLY A 177 -12.05 -17.39 2.87
C GLY A 177 -11.62 -16.35 1.84
N GLY A 178 -10.45 -16.55 1.29
CA GLY A 178 -10.16 -16.09 -0.07
C GLY A 178 -10.84 -17.06 -1.04
N SER A 179 -11.94 -16.65 -1.66
CA SER A 179 -12.61 -17.41 -2.73
C SER A 179 -11.69 -17.49 -3.95
N GLY A 180 -10.90 -18.56 -4.01
CA GLY A 180 -10.22 -19.01 -5.22
C GLY A 180 -10.88 -20.31 -5.69
N PRO A 181 -11.02 -20.56 -7.00
CA PRO A 181 -11.65 -21.76 -7.50
C PRO A 181 -10.83 -22.99 -7.15
N HIS A 182 -11.43 -23.90 -6.38
CA HIS A 182 -10.88 -25.21 -6.19
C HIS A 182 -10.88 -25.97 -7.51
N HIS A 183 -9.72 -26.21 -8.08
CA HIS A 183 -9.55 -27.25 -9.10
C HIS A 183 -9.70 -28.60 -8.42
N GLY A 184 -10.84 -29.22 -8.64
CA GLY A 184 -11.09 -30.60 -8.31
C GLY A 184 -10.18 -31.50 -9.14
N GLY A 185 -9.19 -32.11 -8.52
CA GLY A 185 -8.48 -33.26 -9.05
C GLY A 185 -9.33 -34.51 -8.82
N ASP A 186 -9.90 -34.99 -9.89
CA ASP A 186 -10.61 -36.26 -9.94
C ASP A 186 -9.61 -37.42 -9.90
N HIS A 187 -9.62 -38.22 -8.83
CA HIS A 187 -8.95 -39.51 -8.81
C HIS A 187 -9.92 -40.57 -8.40
N GLY A 188 -10.39 -41.27 -9.44
CA GLY A 188 -11.22 -42.45 -9.36
C GLY A 188 -10.59 -43.60 -8.61
N GLY A 189 -11.49 -44.39 -8.07
CA GLY A 189 -11.41 -45.43 -7.12
C GLY A 189 -10.53 -46.65 -7.39
N ALA A 190 -10.43 -47.45 -6.37
CA ALA A 190 -10.72 -48.90 -6.39
C ALA A 190 -10.61 -49.54 -5.00
N ASN A 191 -11.65 -50.18 -4.65
CA ASN A 191 -11.93 -51.33 -3.80
C ASN A 191 -10.80 -52.12 -3.07
N GLY A 192 -11.18 -52.52 -1.86
CA GLY A 192 -10.86 -53.88 -1.31
C GLY A 192 -10.29 -53.80 0.10
N ASP A 193 -10.88 -54.26 1.03
CA ASP A 193 -11.36 -55.48 1.65
C ASP A 193 -11.08 -55.50 3.17
N HIS A 194 -11.86 -56.21 3.88
CA HIS A 194 -12.06 -56.30 5.33
C HIS A 194 -10.90 -56.79 6.16
N GLY A 195 -10.80 -56.33 7.42
CA GLY A 195 -10.01 -56.96 8.45
C GLY A 195 -10.28 -56.41 9.86
N HIS A 196 -10.89 -57.22 10.70
CA HIS A 196 -11.26 -56.94 12.10
C HIS A 196 -10.07 -56.82 13.06
N GLY A 197 -10.20 -55.95 14.06
CA GLY A 197 -9.77 -56.28 15.43
C GLY A 197 -8.58 -55.51 15.98
N GLY A 198 -8.78 -54.88 17.14
CA GLY A 198 -7.72 -54.59 18.08
C GLY A 198 -7.69 -53.18 18.64
N HIS A 199 -8.30 -52.98 19.82
CA HIS A 199 -8.07 -51.79 20.65
C HIS A 199 -6.60 -51.75 21.08
N GLY A 200 -5.86 -50.75 20.63
CA GLY A 200 -4.54 -50.45 21.11
C GLY A 200 -4.34 -48.95 21.14
N HIS A 201 -4.09 -48.37 22.32
CA HIS A 201 -3.53 -47.04 22.46
C HIS A 201 -2.15 -47.06 21.78
N GLY A 202 -2.12 -46.76 20.50
CA GLY A 202 -0.88 -46.67 19.71
C GLY A 202 -0.65 -45.26 19.30
N GLY A 203 0.49 -44.67 19.71
CA GLY A 203 1.00 -43.45 19.11
C GLY A 203 1.00 -43.60 17.59
N MET A 204 0.74 -42.55 16.87
CA MET A 204 0.79 -42.53 15.40
C MET A 204 2.10 -43.19 14.97
N GLY A 205 2.01 -44.34 14.28
CA GLY A 205 3.18 -45.10 13.88
C GLY A 205 4.04 -44.26 12.94
N PHE A 206 5.36 -44.42 13.02
CA PHE A 206 6.33 -43.73 12.16
C PHE A 206 5.96 -43.78 10.68
N MET A 207 5.39 -44.89 10.21
CA MET A 207 4.90 -45.05 8.83
C MET A 207 3.71 -44.16 8.50
N SER A 208 2.83 -43.86 9.46
CA SER A 208 1.72 -42.92 9.26
C SER A 208 2.22 -41.47 9.12
N MET A 209 3.27 -41.10 9.85
CA MET A 209 3.90 -39.78 9.68
C MET A 209 4.62 -39.66 8.32
N VAL A 210 5.29 -40.70 7.87
CA VAL A 210 5.96 -40.76 6.56
C VAL A 210 4.92 -40.65 5.43
N GLU A 211 3.76 -41.31 5.61
CA GLU A 211 2.68 -41.27 4.62
C GLU A 211 2.01 -39.90 4.54
N MET A 212 1.83 -39.18 5.64
CA MET A 212 1.31 -37.82 5.68
C MET A 212 2.28 -36.78 5.07
N THR A 213 3.58 -37.04 5.07
CA THR A 213 4.58 -36.13 4.51
C THR A 213 5.03 -36.50 3.10
N LYS A 214 4.52 -37.63 2.55
CA LYS A 214 4.93 -38.13 1.22
C LYS A 214 4.65 -37.17 0.09
N ASP A 215 3.53 -36.46 0.18
CA ASP A 215 3.05 -35.53 -0.85
C ASP A 215 3.38 -34.04 -0.53
N LEU A 216 4.13 -33.80 0.53
CA LEU A 216 4.60 -32.44 0.82
C LEU A 216 5.63 -31.98 -0.21
N PRO A 217 5.59 -30.69 -0.60
CA PRO A 217 6.63 -30.11 -1.43
C PRO A 217 8.00 -30.30 -0.78
N ARG A 218 9.04 -30.40 -1.61
CA ARG A 218 10.41 -30.54 -1.13
C ARG A 218 11.18 -29.26 -1.34
N SER A 219 11.90 -28.84 -0.31
CA SER A 219 12.87 -27.76 -0.40
C SER A 219 14.04 -28.11 -1.33
N SER A 220 14.89 -27.14 -1.64
CA SER A 220 16.04 -27.30 -2.52
C SER A 220 17.05 -28.38 -2.04
N ASP A 221 17.05 -28.67 -0.73
CA ASP A 221 17.86 -29.74 -0.11
C ASP A 221 17.16 -31.10 -0.06
N GLY A 222 15.93 -31.21 -0.61
CA GLY A 222 15.15 -32.43 -0.72
C GLY A 222 14.35 -32.81 0.52
N LEU A 223 14.34 -31.98 1.58
CA LEU A 223 13.55 -32.21 2.77
C LEU A 223 12.06 -31.92 2.50
N PRO A 224 11.13 -32.76 2.96
CA PRO A 224 9.71 -32.45 2.89
C PRO A 224 9.41 -31.31 3.86
N MET A 225 8.86 -30.20 3.34
CA MET A 225 8.51 -29.02 4.11
C MET A 225 7.05 -28.64 3.86
N GLU A 226 6.37 -28.21 4.90
CA GLU A 226 5.08 -27.56 4.76
C GLU A 226 5.29 -26.14 4.29
N TRP A 227 4.66 -25.79 3.16
CA TRP A 227 4.70 -24.43 2.64
C TRP A 227 3.82 -23.52 3.49
N VAL A 228 4.34 -22.35 3.82
CA VAL A 228 3.64 -21.38 4.64
C VAL A 228 3.14 -20.23 3.76
N GLU A 229 1.84 -19.96 3.81
CA GLU A 229 1.28 -18.76 3.19
C GLU A 229 1.51 -17.55 4.08
N ALA A 230 2.18 -16.54 3.52
CA ALA A 230 2.49 -15.28 4.20
C ALA A 230 1.85 -14.10 3.44
N PRO A 231 0.82 -13.46 4.00
CA PRO A 231 0.23 -12.27 3.41
C PRO A 231 1.03 -11.02 3.78
N PHE A 232 1.30 -10.15 2.78
CA PHE A 232 1.89 -8.83 2.95
C PHE A 232 0.97 -7.75 2.38
N GLY A 233 0.73 -6.70 3.15
CA GLY A 233 -0.18 -5.62 2.75
C GLY A 233 -1.60 -5.81 3.28
N PRO A 234 -2.57 -5.01 2.83
CA PRO A 234 -2.45 -3.90 1.85
C PRO A 234 -1.83 -2.61 2.42
N LEU A 235 -1.41 -2.59 3.66
CA LEU A 235 -0.83 -1.42 4.35
C LEU A 235 0.61 -1.70 4.81
N PHE A 236 1.37 -2.49 4.05
CA PHE A 236 2.75 -2.79 4.39
C PHE A 236 3.65 -1.58 4.09
N PRO A 237 4.39 -1.04 5.09
CA PRO A 237 5.19 0.15 4.92
C PRO A 237 6.29 -0.01 3.87
N GLY A 238 6.40 0.95 2.97
CA GLY A 238 7.37 0.94 1.87
C GLY A 238 6.86 0.27 0.59
N LEU A 239 5.78 -0.51 0.64
CA LEU A 239 5.01 -0.90 -0.53
C LEU A 239 3.93 0.14 -0.83
N PRO A 240 3.50 0.28 -2.09
CA PRO A 240 2.37 1.14 -2.42
C PRO A 240 1.14 0.73 -1.59
N GLY A 241 0.47 1.71 -1.00
CA GLY A 241 -0.76 1.44 -0.27
C GLY A 241 -1.81 0.77 -1.17
N GLY A 242 -2.48 -0.25 -0.65
CA GLY A 242 -3.43 -1.06 -1.41
C GLY A 242 -2.83 -2.26 -2.15
N LEU A 243 -1.52 -2.39 -2.25
CA LEU A 243 -0.87 -3.59 -2.79
C LEU A 243 -0.91 -4.71 -1.76
N PHE A 244 -1.43 -5.85 -2.16
CA PHE A 244 -1.45 -7.08 -1.38
C PHE A 244 -0.64 -8.16 -2.09
N LEU A 245 0.30 -8.76 -1.40
CA LEU A 245 1.12 -9.87 -1.89
C LEU A 245 0.82 -11.10 -1.03
N LYS A 246 0.33 -12.17 -1.64
CA LYS A 246 0.25 -13.49 -1.03
C LYS A 246 1.48 -14.26 -1.46
N LEU A 247 2.37 -14.54 -0.52
CA LEU A 247 3.59 -15.31 -0.76
C LEU A 247 3.41 -16.71 -0.21
N THR A 248 3.81 -17.70 -0.99
CA THR A 248 3.99 -19.08 -0.53
C THR A 248 5.49 -19.28 -0.27
N LEU A 249 5.83 -19.57 0.97
CA LEU A 249 7.21 -19.67 1.42
C LEU A 249 7.61 -21.14 1.61
N ASP A 250 8.77 -21.50 1.06
CA ASP A 250 9.52 -22.71 1.34
C ASP A 250 10.72 -22.30 2.20
N GLY A 251 10.55 -22.35 3.52
CA GLY A 251 11.51 -21.79 4.44
C GLY A 251 11.68 -20.27 4.25
N ASP A 252 12.85 -19.83 3.84
CA ASP A 252 13.19 -18.42 3.53
C ASP A 252 13.10 -18.09 2.03
N THR A 253 12.70 -19.05 1.21
CA THR A 253 12.56 -18.90 -0.24
C THR A 253 11.10 -18.67 -0.62
N VAL A 254 10.85 -17.72 -1.52
CA VAL A 254 9.51 -17.51 -2.10
C VAL A 254 9.31 -18.53 -3.22
N ALA A 255 8.46 -19.54 -2.98
CA ALA A 255 8.09 -20.53 -3.98
C ALA A 255 7.07 -19.99 -4.96
N GLU A 256 6.09 -19.20 -4.47
CA GLU A 256 5.06 -18.57 -5.29
C GLU A 256 4.71 -17.18 -4.76
N ALA A 257 4.36 -16.27 -5.67
CA ALA A 257 3.91 -14.93 -5.32
C ALA A 257 2.68 -14.53 -6.15
N SER A 258 1.58 -14.23 -5.49
CA SER A 258 0.33 -13.81 -6.11
C SER A 258 0.02 -12.36 -5.72
N PRO A 259 0.26 -11.38 -6.62
CA PRO A 259 -0.07 -9.99 -6.35
C PRO A 259 -1.55 -9.70 -6.61
N SER A 260 -2.15 -8.88 -5.75
CA SER A 260 -3.45 -8.27 -5.95
C SER A 260 -3.45 -6.83 -5.47
N ALA A 261 -4.43 -6.03 -5.88
CA ALA A 261 -4.52 -4.66 -5.46
C ALA A 261 -5.95 -4.33 -4.99
N CYS A 262 -6.03 -3.63 -3.86
CA CYS A 262 -7.25 -2.92 -3.49
C CYS A 262 -7.27 -1.61 -4.28
N GLY A 263 -8.24 -1.42 -5.17
CA GLY A 263 -8.43 -0.15 -5.86
C GLY A 263 -8.60 1.00 -4.85
N TRP A 264 -8.07 2.17 -5.18
CA TRP A 264 -8.18 3.37 -4.33
C TRP A 264 -9.62 3.87 -4.23
N ALA A 265 -10.33 3.87 -5.36
CA ALA A 265 -11.74 4.16 -5.43
C ALA A 265 -12.38 3.38 -6.59
N SER A 266 -13.60 2.94 -6.40
CA SER A 266 -14.43 2.61 -7.56
C SER A 266 -14.94 3.95 -8.10
N PRO A 267 -14.72 4.26 -9.38
CA PRO A 267 -15.15 5.56 -9.94
C PRO A 267 -16.65 5.70 -10.00
N GLY A 268 -17.45 4.93 -9.39
CA GLY A 268 -18.90 4.98 -9.52
C GLY A 268 -19.36 5.04 -11.01
N PRO A 269 -20.63 5.21 -11.31
CA PRO A 269 -21.04 5.43 -12.69
C PRO A 269 -20.39 6.72 -13.22
N LEU A 270 -19.64 6.63 -14.32
CA LEU A 270 -19.05 7.80 -15.03
C LEU A 270 -20.11 8.63 -15.77
N THR A 271 -21.34 8.59 -15.30
CA THR A 271 -22.45 9.38 -15.81
C THR A 271 -22.51 10.73 -15.12
N GLY A 272 -22.82 11.79 -15.84
CA GLY A 272 -22.94 13.14 -15.31
C GLY A 272 -22.38 14.20 -16.24
N PRO A 273 -22.32 15.47 -15.79
CA PRO A 273 -21.78 16.58 -16.58
C PRO A 273 -20.33 16.35 -16.98
N ALA A 274 -19.99 16.70 -18.23
CA ALA A 274 -18.64 16.52 -18.77
C ALA A 274 -17.58 17.36 -18.04
N ASP A 275 -17.96 18.53 -17.56
CA ASP A 275 -17.11 19.44 -16.80
C ASP A 275 -16.67 18.84 -15.43
N ALA A 276 -17.53 18.02 -14.82
CA ALA A 276 -17.21 17.33 -13.56
C ALA A 276 -16.36 16.05 -13.77
N LEU A 277 -16.19 15.57 -15.00
CA LEU A 277 -15.50 14.30 -15.29
C LEU A 277 -14.02 14.36 -14.87
N ALA A 278 -13.36 15.48 -15.13
CA ALA A 278 -11.94 15.64 -14.83
C ALA A 278 -11.63 15.49 -13.33
N GLU A 279 -12.41 16.13 -12.47
CA GLU A 279 -12.23 16.04 -11.01
C GLU A 279 -12.64 14.67 -10.45
N ARG A 280 -13.67 14.05 -11.03
CA ARG A 280 -14.11 12.70 -10.63
C ARG A 280 -13.05 11.64 -10.97
N LEU A 281 -12.46 11.71 -12.17
CA LEU A 281 -11.39 10.80 -12.56
C LEU A 281 -10.11 11.07 -11.75
N ALA A 282 -9.76 12.33 -11.48
CA ALA A 282 -8.62 12.68 -10.64
C ALA A 282 -8.73 12.12 -9.20
N GLY A 283 -9.95 11.87 -8.73
CA GLY A 283 -10.20 11.25 -7.43
C GLY A 283 -9.95 9.74 -7.37
N ILE A 284 -9.82 9.05 -8.52
CA ILE A 284 -9.64 7.58 -8.56
C ILE A 284 -8.29 7.17 -7.95
N ASP A 285 -7.23 7.88 -8.31
CA ASP A 285 -5.89 7.61 -7.80
C ASP A 285 -5.27 8.89 -7.23
N PRO A 286 -5.12 8.98 -5.91
CA PRO A 286 -4.54 10.15 -5.26
C PRO A 286 -3.06 10.37 -5.60
N LEU A 287 -2.36 9.37 -6.16
CA LEU A 287 -0.97 9.48 -6.58
C LEU A 287 -0.80 9.98 -8.01
N SER A 288 -1.87 9.98 -8.82
CA SER A 288 -1.83 10.31 -10.25
C SER A 288 -2.97 11.25 -10.69
N PRO A 289 -3.34 12.28 -9.90
CA PRO A 289 -4.51 13.12 -10.20
C PRO A 289 -4.36 13.92 -11.49
N ALA A 290 -3.14 14.38 -11.85
CA ALA A 290 -2.88 15.12 -13.08
C ALA A 290 -3.06 14.22 -14.31
N SER A 291 -2.57 12.98 -14.25
CA SER A 291 -2.72 12.00 -15.34
C SER A 291 -4.19 11.71 -15.64
N TYR A 292 -4.99 11.45 -14.59
CA TYR A 292 -6.43 11.20 -14.75
C TYR A 292 -7.21 12.44 -15.21
N ARG A 293 -6.83 13.62 -14.75
CA ARG A 293 -7.43 14.89 -15.18
C ARG A 293 -7.18 15.15 -16.67
N VAL A 294 -5.94 14.97 -17.12
CA VAL A 294 -5.59 15.11 -18.54
C VAL A 294 -6.28 14.04 -19.39
N LEU A 295 -6.40 12.79 -18.90
CA LEU A 295 -7.13 11.73 -19.59
C LEU A 295 -8.60 12.12 -19.80
N ALA A 296 -9.27 12.62 -18.76
CA ALA A 296 -10.67 13.06 -18.85
C ALA A 296 -10.87 14.20 -19.86
N LEU A 297 -9.99 15.20 -19.81
CA LEU A 297 -10.06 16.34 -20.73
C LEU A 297 -9.86 15.91 -22.19
N ARG A 298 -8.89 15.02 -22.45
CA ARG A 298 -8.67 14.46 -23.78
C ARG A 298 -9.88 13.66 -24.26
N ALA A 299 -10.49 12.84 -23.40
CA ALA A 299 -11.69 12.09 -23.77
C ALA A 299 -12.87 13.00 -24.15
N VAL A 300 -13.05 14.12 -23.43
CA VAL A 300 -14.09 15.12 -23.77
C VAL A 300 -13.76 15.84 -25.08
N GLU A 301 -12.50 16.24 -25.27
CA GLU A 301 -12.02 16.89 -26.49
C GLU A 301 -12.20 15.97 -27.72
N ASP A 302 -11.83 14.70 -27.63
CA ASP A 302 -12.00 13.71 -28.68
C ASP A 302 -13.50 13.52 -29.03
N ALA A 303 -14.35 13.43 -28.01
CA ALA A 303 -15.79 13.30 -28.21
C ALA A 303 -16.42 14.55 -28.85
N ALA A 304 -15.86 15.72 -28.60
CA ALA A 304 -16.28 16.98 -29.19
C ALA A 304 -15.69 17.24 -30.60
N GLY A 305 -14.77 16.38 -31.08
CA GLY A 305 -14.02 16.61 -32.31
C GLY A 305 -13.08 17.84 -32.20
N ALA A 306 -12.70 18.22 -30.97
CA ALA A 306 -11.81 19.31 -30.65
C ALA A 306 -10.43 18.77 -30.24
N GLY A 307 -9.43 19.65 -30.20
CA GLY A 307 -8.10 19.30 -29.71
C GLY A 307 -7.52 20.46 -28.91
N ALA A 308 -6.64 20.13 -27.97
CA ALA A 308 -5.90 21.15 -27.24
C ALA A 308 -4.95 21.91 -28.18
N ASP A 309 -4.86 23.21 -28.03
CA ASP A 309 -3.84 24.01 -28.71
C ASP A 309 -2.43 23.65 -28.19
N GLU A 310 -1.40 24.10 -28.90
CA GLU A 310 0.00 23.78 -28.56
C GLU A 310 0.39 24.27 -27.16
N ARG A 311 -0.11 25.42 -26.73
CA ARG A 311 0.15 25.99 -25.41
C ARG A 311 -0.47 25.14 -24.32
N THR A 312 -1.71 24.75 -24.47
CA THR A 312 -2.45 23.86 -23.57
C THR A 312 -1.79 22.47 -23.48
N ALA A 313 -1.45 21.88 -24.64
CA ALA A 313 -0.78 20.59 -24.69
C ALA A 313 0.58 20.61 -23.97
N ARG A 314 1.33 21.72 -24.13
CA ARG A 314 2.61 21.94 -23.48
C ARG A 314 2.48 22.11 -21.96
N ALA A 315 1.49 22.87 -21.48
CA ALA A 315 1.21 23.06 -20.07
C ALA A 315 0.81 21.74 -19.40
N ARG A 316 -0.09 20.97 -20.03
CA ARG A 316 -0.46 19.63 -19.58
C ARG A 316 0.74 18.67 -19.50
N ALA A 317 1.64 18.71 -20.50
CA ALA A 317 2.88 17.92 -20.45
C ALA A 317 3.75 18.32 -19.24
N GLY A 318 3.87 19.62 -18.94
CA GLY A 318 4.58 20.10 -17.76
C GLY A 318 3.99 19.56 -16.44
N ALA A 319 2.66 19.57 -16.30
CA ALA A 319 1.97 19.03 -15.14
C ALA A 319 2.18 17.51 -14.99
N LEU A 320 2.10 16.76 -16.10
CA LEU A 320 2.35 15.32 -16.13
C LEU A 320 3.79 14.98 -15.73
N GLU A 321 4.75 15.75 -16.17
CA GLU A 321 6.17 15.51 -15.84
C GLU A 321 6.50 15.89 -14.39
N ARG A 322 5.85 16.91 -13.80
CA ARG A 322 5.92 17.17 -12.36
C ARG A 322 5.39 15.99 -11.56
N GLU A 323 4.21 15.45 -11.92
CA GLU A 323 3.61 14.29 -11.28
C GLU A 323 4.48 13.04 -11.43
N ARG A 324 5.06 12.81 -12.60
CA ARG A 324 5.99 11.70 -12.86
C ARG A 324 7.22 11.76 -11.98
N ALA A 325 7.87 12.93 -11.87
CA ALA A 325 9.02 13.13 -10.98
C ALA A 325 8.64 12.86 -9.53
N ALA A 326 7.49 13.36 -9.07
CA ALA A 326 6.97 13.13 -7.73
C ALA A 326 6.65 11.65 -7.48
N SER A 327 6.07 10.94 -8.45
CA SER A 327 5.80 9.50 -8.38
C SER A 327 7.09 8.68 -8.22
N HIS A 328 8.12 8.97 -9.01
CA HIS A 328 9.41 8.29 -8.88
C HIS A 328 10.08 8.56 -7.53
N LEU A 329 9.98 9.79 -7.00
CA LEU A 329 10.51 10.15 -5.68
C LEU A 329 9.73 9.46 -4.55
N GLY A 330 8.41 9.33 -4.66
CA GLY A 330 7.57 8.58 -3.74
C GLY A 330 7.96 7.10 -3.72
N TRP A 331 8.12 6.50 -4.91
CA TRP A 331 8.63 5.14 -5.03
C TRP A 331 10.02 4.99 -4.40
N LEU A 332 10.94 5.93 -4.66
CA LEU A 332 12.29 5.90 -4.09
C LEU A 332 12.27 5.97 -2.57
N SER A 333 11.37 6.75 -1.98
CA SER A 333 11.18 6.82 -0.53
C SER A 333 10.74 5.47 0.04
N GLY A 334 9.73 4.82 -0.54
CA GLY A 334 9.26 3.49 -0.14
C GLY A 334 10.33 2.41 -0.32
N PHE A 335 10.98 2.38 -1.48
CA PHE A 335 12.07 1.45 -1.75
C PHE A 335 13.23 1.59 -0.76
N ALA A 336 13.65 2.82 -0.47
CA ALA A 336 14.71 3.08 0.50
C ALA A 336 14.33 2.64 1.92
N TYR A 337 13.04 2.77 2.28
CA TYR A 337 12.52 2.25 3.54
C TYR A 337 12.65 0.72 3.61
N LEU A 338 12.23 0.00 2.56
CA LEU A 338 12.30 -1.46 2.48
C LEU A 338 13.72 -2.01 2.61
N ILE A 339 14.71 -1.34 2.00
CA ILE A 339 16.12 -1.74 2.11
C ILE A 339 16.83 -1.22 3.36
N GLY A 340 16.09 -0.57 4.28
CA GLY A 340 16.62 -0.04 5.54
C GLY A 340 17.43 1.25 5.42
N HIS A 341 17.37 1.95 4.28
CA HIS A 341 18.15 3.16 4.04
C HIS A 341 17.39 4.45 4.44
N ARG A 342 17.23 4.66 5.74
CA ARG A 342 16.37 5.71 6.33
C ARG A 342 16.68 7.13 5.84
N TRP A 343 17.97 7.47 5.70
CA TRP A 343 18.35 8.80 5.17
C TRP A 343 17.82 9.03 3.76
N LEU A 344 17.97 8.02 2.88
CA LEU A 344 17.49 8.11 1.50
C LEU A 344 15.97 8.20 1.46
N ALA A 345 15.27 7.39 2.26
CA ALA A 345 13.81 7.41 2.35
C ALA A 345 13.31 8.82 2.70
N ARG A 346 13.89 9.43 3.74
CA ARG A 346 13.54 10.80 4.15
C ARG A 346 13.86 11.82 3.07
N ARG A 347 15.07 11.77 2.48
CA ARG A 347 15.48 12.76 1.49
C ARG A 347 14.65 12.70 0.21
N ALA A 348 14.26 11.49 -0.22
CA ALA A 348 13.35 11.30 -1.35
C ALA A 348 11.95 11.85 -1.03
N ALA A 349 11.44 11.64 0.17
CA ALA A 349 10.15 12.18 0.62
C ALA A 349 10.13 13.71 0.66
N GLU A 350 11.18 14.33 1.23
CA GLU A 350 11.33 15.79 1.25
C GLU A 350 11.34 16.38 -0.17
N LEU A 351 12.09 15.73 -1.08
CA LEU A 351 12.18 16.19 -2.46
C LEU A 351 10.88 15.97 -3.22
N GLN A 352 10.14 14.86 -2.97
CA GLN A 352 8.81 14.63 -3.52
C GLN A 352 7.86 15.79 -3.18
N LEU A 353 7.79 16.13 -1.91
CA LEU A 353 6.90 17.21 -1.47
C LEU A 353 7.30 18.57 -2.05
N ALA A 354 8.61 18.83 -2.12
CA ALA A 354 9.12 20.05 -2.75
C ALA A 354 8.73 20.13 -4.24
N VAL A 355 8.80 19.03 -4.99
CA VAL A 355 8.38 18.96 -6.40
C VAL A 355 6.88 19.22 -6.56
N LEU A 356 6.05 18.62 -5.70
CA LEU A 356 4.60 18.78 -5.75
C LEU A 356 4.15 20.22 -5.45
N ARG A 357 4.89 20.93 -4.59
CA ARG A 357 4.58 22.31 -4.18
C ARG A 357 5.25 23.38 -5.07
N ALA A 358 6.16 22.99 -5.96
CA ALA A 358 6.94 23.94 -6.73
C ALA A 358 6.18 24.52 -7.92
N GLU A 359 6.43 25.79 -8.14
CA GLU A 359 6.11 26.51 -9.37
C GLU A 359 7.16 26.24 -10.47
N PRO A 360 6.87 26.51 -11.75
CA PRO A 360 7.80 26.27 -12.86
C PRO A 360 9.20 26.85 -12.64
N ALA A 361 9.29 28.03 -12.06
CA ALA A 361 10.55 28.71 -11.76
C ALA A 361 11.45 27.96 -10.78
N GLY A 362 10.87 27.11 -9.92
CA GLY A 362 11.60 26.28 -8.94
C GLY A 362 12.20 25.01 -9.54
N MET A 363 11.71 24.55 -10.70
CA MET A 363 12.08 23.26 -11.28
C MET A 363 13.59 23.10 -11.57
N PRO A 364 14.34 24.11 -12.06
CA PRO A 364 15.78 23.99 -12.27
C PRO A 364 16.56 23.68 -10.97
N GLY A 365 16.18 24.30 -9.85
CA GLY A 365 16.77 24.05 -8.54
C GLY A 365 16.51 22.64 -8.06
N LEU A 366 15.28 22.15 -8.21
CA LEU A 366 14.88 20.79 -7.87
C LEU A 366 15.56 19.75 -8.76
N ARG A 367 15.74 20.03 -10.05
CA ARG A 367 16.55 19.20 -10.97
C ARG A 367 17.99 19.05 -10.48
N ALA A 368 18.62 20.15 -10.05
CA ALA A 368 19.98 20.11 -9.50
C ALA A 368 20.04 19.27 -8.20
N ALA A 369 19.03 19.41 -7.32
CA ALA A 369 18.92 18.62 -6.11
C ALA A 369 18.72 17.11 -6.42
N ALA A 370 17.87 16.76 -7.39
CA ALA A 370 17.66 15.38 -7.85
C ALA A 370 18.94 14.76 -8.41
N ARG A 371 19.68 15.52 -9.23
CA ARG A 371 20.99 15.10 -9.76
C ARG A 371 22.00 14.86 -8.64
N SER A 372 22.02 15.71 -7.62
CA SER A 372 22.89 15.53 -6.45
C SER A 372 22.52 14.28 -5.66
N LEU A 373 21.21 14.03 -5.48
CA LEU A 373 20.70 12.82 -4.82
C LEU A 373 21.10 11.56 -5.61
N ALA A 374 20.89 11.54 -6.93
CA ALA A 374 21.26 10.42 -7.79
C ALA A 374 22.76 10.08 -7.70
N ARG A 375 23.65 11.11 -7.78
CA ARG A 375 25.10 10.93 -7.60
C ARG A 375 25.46 10.36 -6.22
N ARG A 376 24.74 10.74 -5.18
CA ARG A 376 24.98 10.22 -3.84
C ARG A 376 24.53 8.76 -3.72
N ILE A 377 23.43 8.38 -4.34
CA ILE A 377 22.94 7.00 -4.40
C ILE A 377 23.95 6.10 -5.10
N GLU A 378 24.45 6.51 -6.27
CA GLU A 378 25.46 5.75 -7.03
C GLU A 378 26.78 5.57 -6.24
N ARG A 379 27.11 6.49 -5.33
CA ARG A 379 28.27 6.40 -4.47
C ARG A 379 28.02 5.68 -3.14
N THR A 380 26.79 5.22 -2.89
CA THR A 380 26.46 4.50 -1.65
C THR A 380 27.13 3.12 -1.67
N PRO A 381 28.02 2.82 -0.71
CA PRO A 381 28.76 1.55 -0.69
C PRO A 381 27.81 0.36 -0.67
N LEU A 382 28.15 -0.67 -1.44
CA LEU A 382 27.43 -1.94 -1.52
C LEU A 382 26.00 -1.89 -2.07
N LEU A 383 25.39 -0.71 -2.25
CA LEU A 383 24.01 -0.61 -2.73
C LEU A 383 23.86 -1.24 -4.13
N ALA A 384 24.75 -0.89 -5.06
CA ALA A 384 24.73 -1.46 -6.40
C ALA A 384 24.85 -3.00 -6.37
N ARG A 385 25.82 -3.54 -5.61
CA ARG A 385 26.01 -4.98 -5.46
C ARG A 385 24.79 -5.73 -4.89
N ARG A 386 24.05 -5.06 -4.01
CA ARG A 386 22.83 -5.66 -3.40
C ARG A 386 21.63 -5.67 -4.35
N LEU A 387 21.66 -4.87 -5.41
CA LEU A 387 20.56 -4.73 -6.37
C LEU A 387 20.87 -5.38 -7.72
N GLU A 388 22.13 -5.57 -8.05
CA GLU A 388 22.58 -6.18 -9.28
C GLU A 388 22.12 -7.64 -9.36
N GLY A 389 21.51 -8.02 -10.49
CA GLY A 389 20.98 -9.35 -10.72
C GLY A 389 19.66 -9.67 -10.02
N ILE A 390 19.19 -8.82 -9.07
CA ILE A 390 17.94 -9.09 -8.34
C ILE A 390 16.74 -8.84 -9.25
N GLY A 391 15.89 -9.86 -9.40
CA GLY A 391 14.66 -9.81 -10.17
C GLY A 391 14.90 -9.40 -11.62
N ALA A 392 15.98 -9.87 -12.23
CA ALA A 392 16.29 -9.59 -13.62
C ALA A 392 15.19 -10.12 -14.55
N LEU A 393 14.67 -9.25 -15.40
CA LEU A 393 13.67 -9.56 -16.43
C LEU A 393 14.29 -9.32 -17.79
N PRO A 394 14.31 -10.34 -18.67
CA PRO A 394 14.77 -10.16 -20.05
C PRO A 394 13.80 -9.26 -20.84
N GLY A 395 14.30 -8.61 -21.88
CA GLY A 395 13.45 -7.91 -22.83
C GLY A 395 12.42 -8.84 -23.48
N GLY A 396 11.22 -8.34 -23.75
CA GLY A 396 10.16 -9.12 -24.39
C GLY A 396 9.19 -9.85 -23.42
N THR A 397 9.32 -9.64 -22.11
CA THR A 397 8.42 -10.24 -21.10
C THR A 397 7.00 -9.62 -21.03
N GLY A 398 6.65 -8.72 -21.97
CA GLY A 398 5.38 -7.99 -21.93
C GLY A 398 5.34 -6.86 -20.87
N ALA A 399 6.43 -6.63 -20.15
CA ALA A 399 6.54 -5.51 -19.23
C ALA A 399 6.45 -4.17 -19.96
N SER A 400 5.96 -3.13 -19.28
CA SER A 400 5.84 -1.78 -19.80
C SER A 400 6.50 -0.75 -18.85
N GLY A 401 6.56 0.50 -19.29
CA GLY A 401 7.07 1.61 -18.50
C GLY A 401 8.54 1.47 -18.08
N PRO A 402 8.90 1.93 -16.86
CA PRO A 402 10.29 1.90 -16.38
C PRO A 402 10.89 0.49 -16.30
N VAL A 403 10.07 -0.55 -16.13
CA VAL A 403 10.53 -1.93 -16.08
C VAL A 403 11.02 -2.39 -17.44
N ALA A 404 10.25 -2.13 -18.51
CA ALA A 404 10.65 -2.43 -19.88
C ALA A 404 11.90 -1.64 -20.29
N ARG A 405 11.96 -0.35 -19.97
CA ARG A 405 13.11 0.50 -20.30
C ARG A 405 14.37 0.11 -19.54
N ALA A 406 14.24 -0.48 -18.35
CA ALA A 406 15.37 -1.07 -17.62
C ALA A 406 15.92 -2.36 -18.28
N ALA A 407 15.11 -3.02 -19.11
CA ALA A 407 15.46 -4.22 -19.88
C ALA A 407 15.83 -3.91 -21.35
N GLY A 408 16.19 -2.68 -21.68
CA GLY A 408 16.65 -2.27 -23.01
C GLY A 408 15.53 -1.90 -23.99
N VAL A 409 14.26 -1.99 -23.61
CA VAL A 409 13.12 -1.70 -24.51
C VAL A 409 12.86 -0.21 -24.60
N ARG A 410 13.07 0.38 -25.79
CA ARG A 410 12.90 1.82 -26.04
C ARG A 410 11.45 2.18 -26.39
N THR A 411 10.49 1.74 -25.60
CA THR A 411 9.08 2.05 -25.84
C THR A 411 8.58 3.03 -24.80
N ASP A 412 8.06 4.17 -25.26
CA ASP A 412 7.43 5.18 -24.42
C ASP A 412 6.33 5.91 -25.21
N ALA A 413 5.12 5.95 -24.68
CA ALA A 413 3.97 6.58 -25.34
C ALA A 413 4.19 8.07 -25.63
N ARG A 414 5.00 8.75 -24.83
CA ARG A 414 5.33 10.17 -25.01
C ARG A 414 6.01 10.48 -26.34
N CYS A 415 6.71 9.52 -26.95
CA CYS A 415 7.36 9.67 -28.27
C CYS A 415 6.37 10.03 -29.38
N GLY A 416 5.12 9.59 -29.27
CA GLY A 416 4.05 9.85 -30.24
C GLY A 416 3.45 11.27 -30.13
N GLU A 417 3.68 11.97 -29.02
CA GLU A 417 3.03 13.23 -28.72
C GLU A 417 3.83 14.46 -29.20
N GLY A 418 3.14 15.38 -29.91
CA GLY A 418 3.76 16.60 -30.47
C GLY A 418 4.37 17.51 -29.40
N ALA A 419 3.68 17.68 -28.25
CA ALA A 419 4.17 18.50 -27.15
C ALA A 419 5.49 17.96 -26.59
N TYR A 420 5.63 16.65 -26.41
CA TYR A 420 6.87 16.04 -25.92
C TYR A 420 8.02 16.12 -26.90
N ARG A 421 7.73 15.99 -28.22
CA ARG A 421 8.74 16.23 -29.27
C ARG A 421 9.25 17.66 -29.27
N ALA A 422 8.34 18.63 -29.14
CA ALA A 422 8.69 20.04 -29.04
C ALA A 422 9.50 20.38 -27.77
N LEU A 423 9.32 19.65 -26.69
CA LEU A 423 10.10 19.76 -25.45
C LEU A 423 11.44 19.02 -25.49
N GLY A 424 11.74 18.28 -26.57
CA GLY A 424 13.00 17.53 -26.72
C GLY A 424 13.07 16.27 -25.88
N PHE A 425 11.93 15.62 -25.63
CA PHE A 425 11.87 14.36 -24.86
C PHE A 425 12.58 13.21 -25.58
N GLU A 426 13.38 12.47 -24.83
CA GLU A 426 13.94 11.20 -25.24
C GLU A 426 13.77 10.13 -24.15
N PRO A 427 13.35 8.89 -24.50
CA PRO A 427 13.19 7.82 -23.50
C PRO A 427 14.49 7.44 -22.83
N VAL A 428 14.49 7.42 -21.50
CA VAL A 428 15.60 6.88 -20.72
C VAL A 428 15.59 5.35 -20.79
N VAL A 429 16.66 4.77 -21.30
CA VAL A 429 16.82 3.30 -21.42
C VAL A 429 18.08 2.85 -20.68
N ARG A 430 18.01 1.70 -20.04
CA ARG A 430 19.14 0.99 -19.42
C ARG A 430 19.07 -0.48 -19.83
N GLU A 431 20.16 -1.20 -19.62
CA GLU A 431 20.26 -2.63 -19.83
C GLU A 431 20.37 -3.36 -18.48
N GLY A 432 20.19 -4.69 -18.50
CA GLY A 432 20.28 -5.54 -17.31
C GLY A 432 18.92 -6.01 -16.75
N GLY A 433 17.85 -5.22 -16.88
CA GLY A 433 16.49 -5.61 -16.47
C GLY A 433 16.30 -5.90 -14.98
N ASP A 434 17.33 -5.68 -14.15
CA ASP A 434 17.37 -5.97 -12.72
C ASP A 434 16.92 -4.79 -11.85
N ALA A 435 16.94 -4.95 -10.54
CA ALA A 435 16.55 -3.90 -9.60
C ALA A 435 17.46 -2.66 -9.69
N LEU A 436 18.75 -2.85 -9.98
CA LEU A 436 19.70 -1.75 -10.17
C LEU A 436 19.38 -0.93 -11.43
N ALA A 437 19.13 -1.61 -12.54
CA ALA A 437 18.74 -0.97 -13.79
C ALA A 437 17.43 -0.18 -13.64
N ARG A 438 16.42 -0.76 -12.95
CA ARG A 438 15.16 -0.08 -12.64
C ARG A 438 15.35 1.15 -11.75
N LEU A 439 16.22 1.08 -10.75
CA LEU A 439 16.58 2.25 -9.93
C LEU A 439 17.22 3.35 -10.80
N ARG A 440 18.17 3.00 -11.65
CA ARG A 440 18.87 3.95 -12.52
C ARG A 440 17.95 4.60 -13.56
N VAL A 441 17.00 3.86 -14.13
CA VAL A 441 15.96 4.44 -15.00
C VAL A 441 15.18 5.49 -14.25
N ARG A 442 14.66 5.18 -13.06
CA ARG A 442 13.85 6.12 -12.28
C ARG A 442 14.63 7.37 -11.86
N LEU A 443 15.89 7.22 -11.45
CA LEU A 443 16.74 8.37 -11.09
C LEU A 443 16.97 9.31 -12.29
N ALA A 444 17.22 8.75 -13.47
CA ALA A 444 17.41 9.54 -14.68
C ALA A 444 16.09 10.19 -15.15
N GLU A 445 14.96 9.48 -15.06
CA GLU A 445 13.64 10.01 -15.39
C GLU A 445 13.20 11.15 -14.44
N ILE A 446 13.56 11.12 -13.16
CA ILE A 446 13.32 12.25 -12.26
C ILE A 446 14.02 13.52 -12.80
N GLU A 447 15.27 13.39 -13.19
CA GLU A 447 16.06 14.51 -13.71
C GLU A 447 15.49 15.05 -15.04
N GLU A 448 15.13 14.13 -15.94
CA GLU A 448 14.53 14.45 -17.23
C GLU A 448 13.18 15.12 -17.06
N SER A 449 12.28 14.53 -16.27
CA SER A 449 10.93 15.08 -16.02
C SER A 449 10.96 16.49 -15.43
N LEU A 450 11.87 16.76 -14.48
CA LEU A 450 12.04 18.11 -13.95
C LEU A 450 12.57 19.09 -14.99
N GLY A 451 13.39 18.61 -15.93
CA GLY A 451 13.84 19.40 -17.07
C GLY A 451 12.71 19.75 -18.03
N LEU A 452 11.89 18.79 -18.38
CA LEU A 452 10.71 18.95 -19.25
C LEU A 452 9.66 19.85 -18.60
N ALA A 453 9.39 19.68 -17.31
CA ALA A 453 8.48 20.55 -16.55
C ALA A 453 8.95 22.02 -16.54
N ALA A 454 10.26 22.24 -16.36
CA ALA A 454 10.84 23.58 -16.47
C ALA A 454 10.69 24.17 -17.89
N ALA A 455 10.98 23.37 -18.93
CA ALA A 455 10.88 23.79 -20.32
C ALA A 455 9.44 24.05 -20.77
N ALA A 456 8.46 23.38 -20.16
CA ALA A 456 7.05 23.59 -20.43
C ALA A 456 6.58 25.01 -20.06
N GLY A 457 7.17 25.61 -19.01
CA GLY A 457 6.90 26.99 -18.58
C GLY A 457 5.57 27.18 -17.83
N SER A 458 4.69 26.18 -17.83
CA SER A 458 3.47 26.12 -17.03
C SER A 458 3.25 24.67 -16.56
N LEU A 459 2.62 24.54 -15.39
CA LEU A 459 2.23 23.26 -14.78
C LEU A 459 0.72 23.17 -14.59
N ASP A 460 -0.03 24.03 -15.26
CA ASP A 460 -1.47 24.06 -15.20
C ASP A 460 -2.09 22.97 -16.09
N ILE A 461 -3.28 22.58 -15.75
CA ILE A 461 -4.10 21.69 -16.58
C ILE A 461 -5.35 22.48 -17.00
N PRO A 462 -5.23 23.33 -18.04
CA PRO A 462 -6.35 24.12 -18.49
C PRO A 462 -7.48 23.21 -18.98
N ALA A 463 -8.73 23.58 -18.62
CA ALA A 463 -9.91 23.02 -19.27
C ALA A 463 -9.98 23.49 -20.72
N PRO A 464 -10.68 22.75 -21.58
CA PRO A 464 -10.86 23.11 -22.98
C PRO A 464 -11.68 24.40 -23.16
#